data_75ed8ea751ed96111de5586f6c3fe603
#
_entry.id   75ed8ea751ed96111de5586f6c3fe603
#
_cell.length_a   1.000
_cell.length_b   1.000
_cell.length_c   1.000
_cell.angle_alpha   90.00
_cell.angle_beta   90.00
_cell.angle_gamma   90.00
#
_symmetry.space_group_name_H-M   'P 1'
#
loop_
_entity.id
_entity.type
_entity.pdbx_description
1 polymer ?
#
loop_
_entity_poly.entity_id
_entity_poly.type
_entity_poly.pdbx_seq_one_letter_code
_entity_poly.pdbx_strand_id
1 'polypeptide(L)'
;MLKSLSRLILKAAGWTIRVEAHQTYQRCVLLMAPHTSNWDFVFGRLSLWAIGVKTSFLIKKEAFFFPLGFLLKKMGGIPVDRNQSKKVVWQVAVLLNKSKAMALVITPEGTRSLRHEWKKGFYYISSMAEVPIALGYLDYGKKEAGIGGILYPSEDYKSDLAKIQDFYKNFTAKHPERFNLSPMYRKAE
;
A
#
# COMPACT_ATOMS: atom_id res chain seq x y z
N MET A 1 6.23 22.07 -4.26
CA MET A 1 4.81 22.45 -4.22
C MET A 1 3.89 21.36 -3.67
N LEU A 2 3.73 20.20 -4.28
CA LEU A 2 2.82 19.13 -3.79
C LEU A 2 3.12 18.67 -2.35
N LYS A 3 4.38 18.53 -1.98
CA LYS A 3 4.80 18.11 -0.63
C LYS A 3 4.31 19.07 0.46
N SER A 4 4.50 20.37 0.28
CA SER A 4 4.08 21.40 1.24
C SER A 4 2.56 21.54 1.29
N LEU A 5 1.89 21.52 0.14
CA LEU A 5 0.43 21.55 0.05
C LEU A 5 -0.20 20.34 0.73
N SER A 6 0.32 19.13 0.49
CA SER A 6 -0.18 17.92 1.15
C SER A 6 -0.04 17.98 2.66
N ARG A 7 1.08 18.49 3.17
CA ARG A 7 1.29 18.68 4.62
C ARG A 7 0.29 19.66 5.21
N LEU A 8 0.00 20.76 4.52
CA LEU A 8 -0.96 21.76 4.97
C LEU A 8 -2.38 21.16 5.05
N ILE A 9 -2.81 20.44 3.99
CA ILE A 9 -4.12 19.80 3.94
C ILE A 9 -4.25 18.76 5.06
N LEU A 10 -3.24 17.91 5.25
CA LEU A 10 -3.25 16.90 6.31
C LEU A 10 -3.31 17.53 7.70
N LYS A 11 -2.52 18.58 7.95
CA LYS A 11 -2.55 19.33 9.20
C LYS A 11 -3.92 19.96 9.48
N ALA A 12 -4.52 20.58 8.45
CA ALA A 12 -5.87 21.15 8.56
C ALA A 12 -6.95 20.08 8.85
N ALA A 13 -6.76 18.86 8.34
CA ALA A 13 -7.63 17.72 8.63
C ALA A 13 -7.31 17.01 9.96
N GLY A 14 -6.32 17.50 10.72
CA GLY A 14 -5.88 16.96 12.00
C GLY A 14 -5.03 15.69 11.89
N TRP A 15 -4.43 15.42 10.71
CA TRP A 15 -3.58 14.26 10.49
C TRP A 15 -2.12 14.59 10.74
N THR A 16 -1.41 13.66 11.38
CA THR A 16 0.04 13.68 11.57
C THR A 16 0.74 12.69 10.65
N ILE A 17 1.97 13.00 10.28
CA ILE A 17 2.81 12.13 9.45
C ILE A 17 3.94 11.59 10.30
N ARG A 18 4.09 10.25 10.30
CA ARG A 18 5.18 9.57 10.99
C ARG A 18 5.93 8.65 10.03
N VAL A 19 7.24 8.77 10.04
CA VAL A 19 8.13 7.89 9.27
C VAL A 19 9.20 7.39 10.23
N GLU A 20 9.14 6.12 10.59
CA GLU A 20 10.02 5.56 11.63
C GLU A 20 11.42 5.20 11.13
N ALA A 21 11.65 5.16 9.84
CA ALA A 21 12.94 4.76 9.34
C ALA A 21 13.54 5.77 8.37
N HIS A 22 14.84 6.07 8.53
CA HIS A 22 15.69 6.78 7.57
C HIS A 22 15.97 5.95 6.30
N GLN A 23 15.14 4.94 6.01
CA GLN A 23 15.37 4.04 4.91
C GLN A 23 14.82 4.65 3.62
N THR A 24 15.61 4.51 2.56
CA THR A 24 15.22 4.97 1.23
C THR A 24 14.17 4.04 0.65
N TYR A 25 12.90 4.40 0.73
CA TYR A 25 11.79 3.69 0.07
C TYR A 25 11.80 3.91 -1.46
N GLN A 26 12.99 3.92 -2.05
CA GLN A 26 13.11 4.24 -3.47
C GLN A 26 12.59 3.12 -4.37
N ARG A 27 12.81 1.86 -3.96
CA ARG A 27 12.35 0.70 -4.72
C ARG A 27 11.85 -0.37 -3.76
N CYS A 28 10.52 -0.48 -3.65
CA CYS A 28 9.87 -1.39 -2.72
C CYS A 28 8.44 -1.72 -3.16
N VAL A 29 7.88 -2.77 -2.57
CA VAL A 29 6.43 -2.94 -2.49
C VAL A 29 5.96 -2.23 -1.24
N LEU A 30 5.17 -1.15 -1.39
CA LEU A 30 4.59 -0.41 -0.27
C LEU A 30 3.21 -0.98 0.04
N LEU A 31 3.15 -1.79 1.07
CA LEU A 31 1.91 -2.38 1.55
C LEU A 31 1.14 -1.35 2.35
N MET A 32 -0.11 -1.08 1.98
CA MET A 32 -0.98 -0.11 2.66
C MET A 32 -2.20 -0.82 3.24
N ALA A 33 -2.29 -0.85 4.56
CA ALA A 33 -3.43 -1.36 5.31
C ALA A 33 -3.64 -0.53 6.60
N PRO A 34 -4.84 -0.52 7.20
CA PRO A 34 -6.12 -1.03 6.65
C PRO A 34 -6.62 -0.29 5.41
N HIS A 35 -7.42 -0.98 4.55
CA HIS A 35 -8.04 -0.36 3.38
C HIS A 35 -9.55 -0.63 3.33
N THR A 36 -10.33 0.23 3.95
CA THR A 36 -11.76 0.03 4.19
C THR A 36 -12.65 1.13 3.60
N SER A 37 -12.03 2.18 3.03
CA SER A 37 -12.73 3.37 2.53
C SER A 37 -12.05 3.97 1.27
N ASN A 38 -12.81 4.75 0.48
CA ASN A 38 -12.23 5.59 -0.57
C ASN A 38 -11.33 6.70 0.00
N TRP A 39 -11.59 7.15 1.22
CA TRP A 39 -10.78 8.14 1.90
C TRP A 39 -9.36 7.66 2.19
N ASP A 40 -9.15 6.35 2.29
CA ASP A 40 -7.80 5.77 2.47
C ASP A 40 -6.91 6.08 1.27
N PHE A 41 -7.48 6.11 0.04
CA PHE A 41 -6.73 6.54 -1.13
C PHE A 41 -6.36 8.02 -1.05
N VAL A 42 -7.29 8.88 -0.62
CA VAL A 42 -7.05 10.33 -0.52
C VAL A 42 -5.98 10.63 0.54
N PHE A 43 -6.20 10.20 1.79
CA PHE A 43 -5.25 10.44 2.88
C PHE A 43 -3.93 9.72 2.67
N GLY A 44 -3.95 8.48 2.19
CA GLY A 44 -2.74 7.75 1.85
C GLY A 44 -1.91 8.46 0.76
N ARG A 45 -2.57 8.95 -0.29
CA ARG A 45 -1.89 9.69 -1.36
C ARG A 45 -1.28 11.00 -0.85
N LEU A 46 -2.03 11.78 -0.08
CA LEU A 46 -1.55 13.01 0.54
C LEU A 46 -0.36 12.74 1.46
N SER A 47 -0.43 11.67 2.25
CA SER A 47 0.65 11.29 3.18
C SER A 47 1.93 10.91 2.42
N LEU A 48 1.84 10.10 1.37
CA LEU A 48 2.99 9.71 0.56
C LEU A 48 3.61 10.90 -0.18
N TRP A 49 2.80 11.86 -0.66
CA TRP A 49 3.32 13.12 -1.19
C TRP A 49 3.99 13.99 -0.12
N ALA A 50 3.42 14.07 1.09
CA ALA A 50 3.99 14.80 2.21
C ALA A 50 5.34 14.23 2.67
N ILE A 51 5.51 12.91 2.60
CA ILE A 51 6.77 12.19 2.84
C ILE A 51 7.76 12.44 1.69
N GLY A 52 7.27 12.53 0.46
CA GLY A 52 8.07 12.70 -0.74
C GLY A 52 8.41 11.39 -1.46
N VAL A 53 7.63 10.34 -1.23
CA VAL A 53 7.79 9.04 -1.89
C VAL A 53 7.10 9.06 -3.26
N LYS A 54 7.86 8.70 -4.30
CA LYS A 54 7.31 8.53 -5.66
C LYS A 54 6.63 7.18 -5.76
N THR A 55 5.31 7.17 -5.83
CA THR A 55 4.51 5.95 -5.81
C THR A 55 3.88 5.60 -7.14
N SER A 56 3.72 4.31 -7.37
CA SER A 56 2.93 3.72 -8.46
C SER A 56 1.85 2.81 -7.88
N PHE A 57 0.76 2.58 -8.62
CA PHE A 57 -0.34 1.73 -8.16
C PHE A 57 -1.04 1.04 -9.34
N LEU A 58 -1.56 -0.16 -9.09
CA LEU A 58 -2.17 -1.00 -10.12
C LEU A 58 -3.64 -0.63 -10.31
N ILE A 59 -4.00 -0.26 -11.53
CA ILE A 59 -5.38 0.08 -11.90
C ILE A 59 -5.84 -0.86 -13.01
N LYS A 60 -7.11 -1.21 -13.02
CA LYS A 60 -7.71 -1.97 -14.13
C LYS A 60 -7.46 -1.26 -15.47
N LYS A 61 -7.01 -1.99 -16.48
CA LYS A 61 -6.72 -1.44 -17.82
C LYS A 61 -7.91 -0.69 -18.43
N GLU A 62 -9.13 -1.13 -18.13
CA GLU A 62 -10.37 -0.54 -18.61
C GLU A 62 -10.60 0.90 -18.13
N ALA A 63 -9.94 1.31 -17.04
CA ALA A 63 -10.01 2.69 -16.53
C ALA A 63 -9.15 3.68 -17.34
N PHE A 64 -8.29 3.18 -18.24
CA PHE A 64 -7.37 4.03 -19.01
C PHE A 64 -7.96 4.51 -20.33
N PHE A 65 -9.20 4.95 -20.34
CA PHE A 65 -9.82 5.62 -21.49
C PHE A 65 -9.49 7.13 -21.49
N PHE A 66 -9.55 7.75 -22.66
CA PHE A 66 -9.30 9.20 -22.80
C PHE A 66 -10.47 10.02 -22.23
N PRO A 67 -10.20 11.13 -21.49
CA PRO A 67 -8.89 11.66 -21.08
C PRO A 67 -8.35 11.10 -19.76
N LEU A 68 -9.12 10.30 -19.05
CA LEU A 68 -8.81 9.79 -17.70
C LEU A 68 -7.51 8.97 -17.67
N GLY A 69 -7.26 8.17 -18.71
CA GLY A 69 -6.06 7.34 -18.79
C GLY A 69 -4.75 8.13 -18.75
N PHE A 70 -4.74 9.33 -19.35
CA PHE A 70 -3.58 10.23 -19.30
C PHE A 70 -3.32 10.70 -17.86
N LEU A 71 -4.38 11.13 -17.16
CA LEU A 71 -4.28 11.58 -15.77
C LEU A 71 -3.81 10.44 -14.85
N LEU A 72 -4.39 9.25 -15.01
CA LEU A 72 -4.02 8.07 -14.20
C LEU A 72 -2.54 7.71 -14.38
N LYS A 73 -2.03 7.72 -15.62
CA LYS A 73 -0.60 7.49 -15.91
C LYS A 73 0.27 8.56 -15.24
N LYS A 74 -0.08 9.83 -15.36
CA LYS A 74 0.63 10.95 -14.73
C LYS A 74 0.67 10.84 -13.20
N MET A 75 -0.37 10.26 -12.62
CA MET A 75 -0.44 9.97 -11.18
C MET A 75 0.34 8.72 -10.76
N GLY A 76 0.97 7.98 -11.67
CA GLY A 76 1.70 6.74 -11.39
C GLY A 76 0.86 5.46 -11.51
N GLY A 77 -0.30 5.54 -12.15
CA GLY A 77 -1.15 4.39 -12.43
C GLY A 77 -0.53 3.45 -13.47
N ILE A 78 -0.48 2.17 -13.16
CA ILE A 78 -0.01 1.10 -14.05
C ILE A 78 -1.24 0.28 -14.47
N PRO A 79 -1.56 0.22 -15.79
CA PRO A 79 -2.67 -0.58 -16.26
C PRO A 79 -2.39 -2.07 -16.13
N VAL A 80 -3.31 -2.82 -15.52
CA VAL A 80 -3.21 -4.27 -15.35
C VAL A 80 -4.50 -4.98 -15.69
N ASP A 81 -4.38 -6.18 -16.25
CA ASP A 81 -5.49 -7.10 -16.45
C ASP A 81 -5.65 -7.99 -15.21
N ARG A 82 -6.60 -7.66 -14.36
CA ARG A 82 -6.81 -8.39 -13.09
C ARG A 82 -7.28 -9.85 -13.25
N ASN A 83 -7.71 -10.22 -14.46
CA ASN A 83 -8.11 -11.61 -14.76
C ASN A 83 -6.90 -12.52 -14.97
N GLN A 84 -5.70 -11.95 -15.17
CA GLN A 84 -4.45 -12.66 -15.40
C GLN A 84 -3.47 -12.47 -14.23
N SER A 85 -3.86 -12.81 -13.01
CA SER A 85 -3.14 -12.49 -11.79
C SER A 85 -1.65 -12.94 -11.78
N LYS A 86 -1.35 -14.14 -12.25
CA LYS A 86 0.03 -14.65 -12.35
C LYS A 86 0.88 -13.81 -13.32
N LYS A 87 0.32 -13.47 -14.49
CA LYS A 87 0.98 -12.62 -15.48
C LYS A 87 1.21 -11.20 -14.96
N VAL A 88 0.24 -10.65 -14.21
CA VAL A 88 0.38 -9.35 -13.55
C VAL A 88 1.53 -9.35 -12.55
N VAL A 89 1.65 -10.37 -11.70
CA VAL A 89 2.74 -10.50 -10.72
C VAL A 89 4.09 -10.45 -11.44
N TRP A 90 4.27 -11.26 -12.50
CA TRP A 90 5.50 -11.28 -13.27
C TRP A 90 5.80 -9.95 -13.96
N GLN A 91 4.82 -9.36 -14.66
CA GLN A 91 5.00 -8.08 -15.38
C GLN A 91 5.39 -6.95 -14.43
N VAL A 92 4.76 -6.91 -13.26
CA VAL A 92 5.00 -5.87 -12.26
C VAL A 92 6.37 -6.05 -11.59
N ALA A 93 6.78 -7.29 -11.32
CA ALA A 93 8.12 -7.58 -10.80
C ALA A 93 9.22 -7.17 -11.81
N VAL A 94 9.05 -7.48 -13.08
CA VAL A 94 9.96 -7.03 -14.15
C VAL A 94 10.01 -5.49 -14.24
N LEU A 95 8.87 -4.83 -14.15
CA LEU A 95 8.80 -3.37 -14.17
C LEU A 95 9.52 -2.75 -12.97
N LEU A 96 9.33 -3.33 -11.80
CA LEU A 96 9.98 -2.91 -10.56
C LEU A 96 11.49 -3.06 -10.65
N ASN A 97 11.98 -4.18 -11.23
CA ASN A 97 13.41 -4.43 -11.44
C ASN A 97 14.06 -3.46 -12.44
N LYS A 98 13.32 -3.07 -13.48
CA LYS A 98 13.80 -2.08 -14.46
C LYS A 98 13.78 -0.65 -13.92
N SER A 99 13.09 -0.38 -12.83
CA SER A 99 12.93 0.96 -12.27
C SER A 99 14.04 1.29 -11.30
N LYS A 100 14.67 2.45 -11.46
CA LYS A 100 15.65 2.98 -10.48
C LYS A 100 14.97 3.42 -9.18
N ALA A 101 13.72 3.87 -9.26
CA ALA A 101 12.93 4.32 -8.12
C ALA A 101 11.44 4.08 -8.37
N MET A 102 10.84 3.17 -7.63
CA MET A 102 9.42 2.85 -7.69
C MET A 102 8.95 2.27 -6.34
N ALA A 103 8.12 2.99 -5.61
CA ALA A 103 7.37 2.43 -4.50
C ALA A 103 6.00 1.97 -5.04
N LEU A 104 5.80 0.66 -5.17
CA LEU A 104 4.56 0.09 -5.68
C LEU A 104 3.56 -0.08 -4.54
N VAL A 105 2.53 0.76 -4.51
CA VAL A 105 1.48 0.69 -3.49
C VAL A 105 0.53 -0.47 -3.79
N ILE A 106 0.35 -1.35 -2.81
CA ILE A 106 -0.59 -2.48 -2.85
C ILE A 106 -1.38 -2.52 -1.55
N THR A 107 -2.70 -2.66 -1.64
CA THR A 107 -3.57 -2.98 -0.52
C THR A 107 -3.81 -4.49 -0.49
N PRO A 108 -3.40 -5.19 0.58
CA PRO A 108 -3.41 -6.67 0.59
C PRO A 108 -4.83 -7.24 0.59
N GLU A 109 -5.82 -6.52 1.13
CA GLU A 109 -7.23 -6.91 1.08
C GLU A 109 -7.75 -6.96 -0.37
N GLY A 110 -7.22 -6.11 -1.25
CA GLY A 110 -7.62 -5.98 -2.66
C GLY A 110 -9.06 -5.50 -2.89
N THR A 111 -9.73 -5.08 -1.83
CA THR A 111 -11.08 -4.51 -1.79
C THR A 111 -11.23 -3.68 -0.52
N ARG A 112 -12.33 -2.91 -0.40
CA ARG A 112 -12.72 -2.16 0.81
C ARG A 112 -13.81 -2.88 1.62
N SER A 113 -14.24 -4.04 1.15
CA SER A 113 -15.16 -4.93 1.87
C SER A 113 -14.37 -5.94 2.68
N LEU A 114 -14.97 -6.44 3.76
CA LEU A 114 -14.37 -7.48 4.59
C LEU A 114 -13.91 -8.67 3.75
N ARG A 115 -12.69 -9.11 3.98
CA ARG A 115 -12.10 -10.32 3.41
C ARG A 115 -11.49 -11.18 4.51
N HIS A 116 -11.68 -12.49 4.40
CA HIS A 116 -11.11 -13.42 5.37
C HIS A 116 -9.61 -13.63 5.19
N GLU A 117 -9.11 -13.43 3.97
CA GLU A 117 -7.71 -13.63 3.64
C GLU A 117 -7.15 -12.49 2.79
N TRP A 118 -5.89 -12.15 3.02
CA TRP A 118 -5.15 -11.22 2.22
C TRP A 118 -4.62 -11.87 0.93
N LYS A 119 -4.58 -11.10 -0.14
CA LYS A 119 -4.03 -11.53 -1.42
C LYS A 119 -2.51 -11.62 -1.35
N LYS A 120 -1.94 -12.72 -1.82
CA LYS A 120 -0.49 -13.01 -1.77
C LYS A 120 0.34 -12.26 -2.83
N GLY A 121 -0.31 -11.57 -3.78
CA GLY A 121 0.37 -10.95 -4.93
C GLY A 121 1.49 -9.99 -4.54
N PHE A 122 1.34 -9.19 -3.49
CA PHE A 122 2.36 -8.28 -3.00
C PHE A 122 3.66 -8.99 -2.61
N TYR A 123 3.52 -10.14 -1.97
CA TYR A 123 4.64 -10.94 -1.49
C TYR A 123 5.44 -11.54 -2.66
N TYR A 124 4.73 -12.14 -3.62
CA TYR A 124 5.39 -12.72 -4.80
C TYR A 124 6.04 -11.66 -5.68
N ILE A 125 5.44 -10.45 -5.82
CA ILE A 125 6.06 -9.35 -6.53
C ILE A 125 7.36 -8.92 -5.83
N SER A 126 7.33 -8.76 -4.51
CA SER A 126 8.49 -8.36 -3.71
C SER A 126 9.60 -9.40 -3.77
N SER A 127 9.28 -10.68 -3.56
CA SER A 127 10.23 -11.79 -3.63
C SER A 127 10.87 -11.89 -5.03
N MET A 128 10.06 -11.89 -6.10
CA MET A 128 10.54 -12.01 -7.49
C MET A 128 11.35 -10.78 -7.94
N ALA A 129 11.06 -9.61 -7.41
CA ALA A 129 11.79 -8.38 -7.73
C ALA A 129 12.97 -8.13 -6.79
N GLU A 130 13.20 -8.99 -5.79
CA GLU A 130 14.25 -8.85 -4.78
C GLU A 130 14.25 -7.46 -4.12
N VAL A 131 13.06 -6.99 -3.74
CA VAL A 131 12.84 -5.69 -3.09
C VAL A 131 12.14 -5.86 -1.76
N PRO A 132 12.34 -4.94 -0.79
CA PRO A 132 11.63 -5.02 0.48
C PRO A 132 10.14 -4.71 0.35
N ILE A 133 9.38 -5.19 1.34
CA ILE A 133 8.01 -4.78 1.64
C ILE A 133 8.09 -3.69 2.70
N ALA A 134 7.72 -2.46 2.33
CA ALA A 134 7.55 -1.37 3.28
C ALA A 134 6.12 -1.37 3.83
N LEU A 135 5.96 -1.16 5.13
CA LEU A 135 4.67 -1.22 5.83
C LEU A 135 4.12 0.20 6.03
N GLY A 136 3.24 0.60 5.15
CA GLY A 136 2.54 1.89 5.22
C GLY A 136 1.18 1.73 5.90
N TYR A 137 0.72 2.78 6.59
CA TYR A 137 -0.51 2.72 7.35
C TYR A 137 -1.29 4.03 7.38
N LEU A 138 -2.58 3.91 7.66
CA LEU A 138 -3.48 4.99 8.05
C LEU A 138 -4.19 4.56 9.34
N ASP A 139 -3.94 5.26 10.43
CA ASP A 139 -4.63 5.06 11.71
C ASP A 139 -5.68 6.17 11.91
N TYR A 140 -6.93 5.83 11.73
CA TYR A 140 -8.03 6.79 11.91
C TYR A 140 -8.32 7.11 13.37
N GLY A 141 -7.99 6.21 14.28
CA GLY A 141 -8.13 6.46 15.72
C GLY A 141 -7.20 7.55 16.20
N LYS A 142 -5.96 7.53 15.74
CA LYS A 142 -4.94 8.54 16.08
C LYS A 142 -4.85 9.66 15.06
N LYS A 143 -5.53 9.57 13.91
CA LYS A 143 -5.32 10.42 12.72
C LYS A 143 -3.84 10.50 12.36
N GLU A 144 -3.21 9.37 12.26
CA GLU A 144 -1.79 9.23 11.95
C GLU A 144 -1.60 8.42 10.67
N ALA A 145 -0.66 8.85 9.84
CA ALA A 145 -0.30 8.16 8.61
C ALA A 145 1.21 8.09 8.46
N GLY A 146 1.71 6.99 7.92
CA GLY A 146 3.15 6.87 7.76
C GLY A 146 3.63 5.58 7.13
N ILE A 147 4.92 5.35 7.29
CA ILE A 147 5.62 4.11 6.98
C ILE A 147 6.40 3.71 8.22
N GLY A 148 6.02 2.59 8.86
CA GLY A 148 6.51 2.20 10.18
C GLY A 148 7.43 0.97 10.18
N GLY A 149 7.75 0.39 9.03
CA GLY A 149 8.63 -0.77 9.00
C GLY A 149 9.00 -1.24 7.60
N ILE A 150 9.98 -2.12 7.57
CA ILE A 150 10.43 -2.82 6.35
C ILE A 150 10.63 -4.30 6.68
N LEU A 151 10.19 -5.15 5.75
CA LEU A 151 10.40 -6.58 5.79
C LEU A 151 10.98 -7.03 4.44
N TYR A 152 12.05 -7.80 4.46
CA TYR A 152 12.53 -8.53 3.30
C TYR A 152 11.85 -9.90 3.28
N PRO A 153 11.21 -10.31 2.16
CA PRO A 153 10.61 -11.64 2.07
C PRO A 153 11.63 -12.73 2.39
N SER A 154 11.28 -13.57 3.34
CA SER A 154 11.96 -14.85 3.53
C SER A 154 11.28 -15.91 2.65
N GLU A 155 11.74 -17.11 2.60
CA GLU A 155 11.06 -18.17 1.86
C GLU A 155 9.80 -18.69 2.57
N ASP A 156 9.60 -18.30 3.83
CA ASP A 156 8.42 -18.65 4.64
C ASP A 156 7.36 -17.53 4.62
N TYR A 157 6.45 -17.62 3.64
CA TYR A 157 5.32 -16.68 3.54
C TYR A 157 4.46 -16.60 4.80
N LYS A 158 4.24 -17.73 5.52
CA LYS A 158 3.36 -17.72 6.70
C LYS A 158 3.98 -16.96 7.86
N SER A 159 5.27 -17.17 8.11
CA SER A 159 6.04 -16.45 9.11
C SER A 159 6.09 -14.95 8.80
N ASP A 160 6.37 -14.59 7.54
CA ASP A 160 6.44 -13.19 7.14
C ASP A 160 5.08 -12.49 7.19
N LEU A 161 4.01 -13.19 6.78
CA LEU A 161 2.66 -12.65 6.89
C LEU A 161 2.28 -12.41 8.36
N ALA A 162 2.65 -13.29 9.27
CA ALA A 162 2.40 -13.11 10.70
C ALA A 162 3.07 -11.84 11.23
N LYS A 163 4.35 -11.58 10.87
CA LYS A 163 5.08 -10.35 11.24
C LYS A 163 4.40 -9.10 10.67
N ILE A 164 3.98 -9.16 9.39
CA ILE A 164 3.28 -8.06 8.73
C ILE A 164 1.95 -7.77 9.44
N GLN A 165 1.16 -8.79 9.73
CA GLN A 165 -0.14 -8.62 10.39
C GLN A 165 0.00 -8.21 11.86
N ASP A 166 1.05 -8.64 12.54
CA ASP A 166 1.38 -8.17 13.90
C ASP A 166 1.63 -6.65 13.92
N PHE A 167 2.31 -6.11 12.90
CA PHE A 167 2.45 -4.68 12.75
C PHE A 167 1.10 -3.95 12.64
N TYR A 168 0.15 -4.52 11.86
CA TYR A 168 -1.14 -3.87 11.59
C TYR A 168 -2.20 -4.06 12.69
N LYS A 169 -2.00 -4.93 13.68
CA LYS A 169 -3.02 -5.27 14.70
C LYS A 169 -3.49 -4.09 15.55
N ASN A 170 -2.65 -3.06 15.70
CA ASN A 170 -2.91 -1.92 16.57
C ASN A 170 -3.43 -0.67 15.82
N PHE A 171 -3.65 -0.75 14.52
CA PHE A 171 -4.14 0.36 13.73
C PHE A 171 -5.66 0.32 13.58
N THR A 172 -6.28 1.48 13.74
CA THR A 172 -7.73 1.64 13.61
C THR A 172 -8.10 2.01 12.18
N ALA A 173 -8.84 1.14 11.50
CA ALA A 173 -9.40 1.41 10.18
C ALA A 173 -10.50 2.48 10.24
N LYS A 174 -10.82 3.14 9.12
CA LYS A 174 -11.99 4.02 9.02
C LYS A 174 -13.31 3.26 9.27
N HIS A 175 -13.37 2.02 8.81
CA HIS A 175 -14.46 1.09 9.02
C HIS A 175 -13.90 -0.20 9.62
N PRO A 176 -13.73 -0.28 10.97
CA PRO A 176 -13.09 -1.42 11.63
C PRO A 176 -13.77 -2.75 11.32
N GLU A 177 -15.09 -2.76 11.14
CA GLU A 177 -15.89 -3.93 10.79
C GLU A 177 -15.54 -4.54 9.40
N ARG A 178 -14.81 -3.80 8.57
CA ARG A 178 -14.36 -4.24 7.24
C ARG A 178 -12.90 -4.66 7.18
N PHE A 179 -12.17 -4.52 8.29
CA PHE A 179 -10.78 -4.87 8.37
C PHE A 179 -10.59 -6.20 9.10
N ASN A 180 -9.77 -7.06 8.53
CA ASN A 180 -9.50 -8.37 9.09
C ASN A 180 -8.01 -8.75 8.93
N LEU A 181 -7.44 -9.29 9.99
CA LEU A 181 -6.14 -9.92 10.02
C LEU A 181 -6.28 -11.44 9.95
N SER A 182 -5.17 -12.19 10.08
CA SER A 182 -5.25 -13.65 10.19
C SER A 182 -6.02 -14.08 11.45
N PRO A 183 -6.55 -15.30 11.50
CA PRO A 183 -7.33 -15.78 12.64
C PRO A 183 -6.63 -15.63 14.00
N MET A 184 -5.29 -15.71 14.03
CA MET A 184 -4.52 -15.58 15.29
C MET A 184 -4.56 -14.17 15.90
N TYR A 185 -4.95 -13.13 15.10
CA TYR A 185 -5.06 -11.75 15.56
C TYR A 185 -6.51 -11.29 15.67
N ARG A 186 -7.49 -12.14 15.39
CA ARG A 186 -8.89 -11.80 15.63
C ARG A 186 -9.10 -11.72 17.14
N LYS A 187 -9.75 -10.65 17.60
CA LYS A 187 -10.27 -10.64 18.97
C LYS A 187 -11.26 -11.81 19.07
N ALA A 188 -11.11 -12.63 20.10
CA ALA A 188 -12.14 -13.60 20.44
C ALA A 188 -13.44 -12.83 20.64
N GLU A 189 -14.49 -13.21 19.91
CA GLU A 189 -15.85 -12.70 20.10
C GLU A 189 -16.37 -13.10 21.46
#